data_c116f7b62ae6d85d7e3f14c9100e346a
#
_entry.id   c116f7b62ae6d85d7e3f14c9100e346a
#
_cell.length_a   1.000
_cell.length_b   1.000
_cell.length_c   1.000
_cell.angle_alpha   90.00
_cell.angle_beta   90.00
_cell.angle_gamma   90.00
#
_symmetry.space_group_name_H-M   'P 1'
#
loop_
_entity.id
_entity.type
_entity.pdbx_description
1 polymer ?
#
loop_
_entity_poly.entity_id
_entity_poly.type
_entity_poly.pdbx_seq_one_letter_code
_entity_poly.pdbx_strand_id
1 'polypeptide(L)'
;MADLRATYRLQLGAGLDFAAARALVPYLRDLGVSHLYLSPSFQARADSTHGYDVTDPGRISEELGGEEGFRELASAGLGVILDIVPNHMAADGENRCWADPALRTRFFDVDPVTGRHRRFFDIDQLAGVRQEDPEVFAETHRLALRLVRDGLVDGLRIDHPDGLADPAAYLRRLRSDGVERVWVEKILDPGEPLRDWPVEGTVGYEFLNDAAALFVDPAGEDVLTRVCPPSPPFPAIAWQAKLEQVRGTFAPEVQRLRRLSDAPDLERALSSLPVYRTYIPPAEDADRDALAGNPVRDLLLSGEAPKEFVTRFQQTTPAVMAKGVEDTAFYRYNRLLALNEVGGDPSRFGISVERFHGGCLERARRFPRGLLITQTHDTKRSGDVRARIGALAGMADEWAEYVRRWRSLVPDGAPPSWNEAYLILQTLVGAWPLELQRLEAYAEKALREAKVNTNWVEPDAQYERGVRDWCRGLYANRAFVDDLEVLAERVARAGECSALGQTLLKLTAPGVPDVYQGDELWALSLVDPDNRRPVDWD
;
A
#
# COMPACT_ATOMS: atom_id res chain seq x y z
N MET A 1 24.08 4.59 17.64
CA MET A 1 23.11 4.70 16.52
C MET A 1 23.55 5.80 15.58
N ALA A 2 23.54 5.56 14.27
CA ALA A 2 23.83 6.58 13.28
C ALA A 2 22.79 7.72 13.33
N ASP A 3 23.22 8.94 12.97
CA ASP A 3 22.30 10.08 12.85
C ASP A 3 21.34 9.83 11.67
N LEU A 4 20.03 9.77 11.95
CA LEU A 4 19.01 9.46 10.95
C LEU A 4 18.69 10.69 10.11
N ARG A 5 19.14 10.72 8.85
CA ARG A 5 18.96 11.83 7.92
C ARG A 5 18.08 11.47 6.73
N ALA A 6 18.33 10.33 6.12
CA ALA A 6 17.57 9.80 4.99
C ALA A 6 17.68 8.27 4.96
N THR A 7 16.65 7.62 4.48
CA THR A 7 16.60 6.17 4.27
C THR A 7 16.56 5.84 2.78
N TYR A 8 17.05 4.67 2.44
CA TYR A 8 16.94 4.12 1.10
C TYR A 8 16.36 2.71 1.18
N ARG A 9 15.15 2.55 0.63
CA ARG A 9 14.46 1.27 0.66
C ARG A 9 14.96 0.35 -0.44
N LEU A 10 15.52 -0.79 -0.05
CA LEU A 10 15.91 -1.88 -0.92
C LEU A 10 14.89 -3.01 -0.85
N GLN A 11 14.37 -3.41 -2.00
CA GLN A 11 13.52 -4.58 -2.14
C GLN A 11 14.42 -5.78 -2.44
N LEU A 12 14.77 -6.52 -1.39
CA LEU A 12 15.61 -7.71 -1.49
C LEU A 12 14.86 -8.85 -2.17
N GLY A 13 15.59 -9.70 -2.88
CA GLY A 13 15.05 -10.82 -3.65
C GLY A 13 15.92 -11.16 -4.83
N ALA A 14 15.32 -11.68 -5.90
CA ALA A 14 16.02 -12.11 -7.10
C ALA A 14 16.89 -10.99 -7.70
N GLY A 15 18.20 -11.15 -7.60
CA GLY A 15 19.19 -10.20 -8.14
C GLY A 15 19.66 -9.12 -7.17
N LEU A 16 19.09 -9.01 -5.96
CA LEU A 16 19.53 -8.10 -4.91
C LEU A 16 19.57 -8.80 -3.56
N ASP A 17 20.60 -9.56 -3.31
CA ASP A 17 20.91 -10.16 -2.01
C ASP A 17 21.72 -9.22 -1.11
N PHE A 18 22.13 -9.66 0.08
CA PHE A 18 22.91 -8.84 1.01
C PHE A 18 24.29 -8.45 0.46
N ALA A 19 24.90 -9.29 -0.35
CA ALA A 19 26.21 -8.99 -0.94
C ALA A 19 26.08 -7.90 -2.02
N ALA A 20 25.07 -7.99 -2.89
CA ALA A 20 24.74 -6.97 -3.87
C ALA A 20 24.35 -5.64 -3.18
N ALA A 21 23.49 -5.70 -2.16
CA ALA A 21 23.12 -4.50 -1.38
C ALA A 21 24.34 -3.86 -0.70
N ARG A 22 25.28 -4.66 -0.17
CA ARG A 22 26.53 -4.15 0.39
C ARG A 22 27.39 -3.42 -0.64
N ALA A 23 27.42 -3.91 -1.87
CA ALA A 23 28.16 -3.27 -2.96
C ALA A 23 27.63 -1.86 -3.28
N LEU A 24 26.33 -1.58 -3.03
CA LEU A 24 25.71 -0.28 -3.22
C LEU A 24 26.02 0.73 -2.10
N VAL A 25 26.50 0.30 -0.94
CA VAL A 25 26.71 1.19 0.23
C VAL A 25 27.58 2.40 -0.07
N PRO A 26 28.72 2.31 -0.82
CA PRO A 26 29.50 3.50 -1.19
C PRO A 26 28.68 4.53 -1.97
N TYR A 27 27.93 4.09 -2.98
CA TYR A 27 27.05 4.93 -3.78
C TYR A 27 25.96 5.61 -2.92
N LEU A 28 25.26 4.82 -2.10
CA LEU A 28 24.18 5.34 -1.26
C LEU A 28 24.68 6.34 -0.21
N ARG A 29 25.89 6.13 0.31
CA ARG A 29 26.53 7.07 1.22
C ARG A 29 26.90 8.39 0.52
N ASP A 30 27.42 8.31 -0.71
CA ASP A 30 27.73 9.50 -1.52
C ASP A 30 26.46 10.25 -1.93
N LEU A 31 25.32 9.55 -2.11
CA LEU A 31 23.99 10.14 -2.28
C LEU A 31 23.48 10.86 -1.02
N GLY A 32 24.09 10.64 0.14
CA GLY A 32 23.70 11.25 1.42
C GLY A 32 22.78 10.40 2.30
N VAL A 33 22.49 9.17 1.89
CA VAL A 33 21.70 8.20 2.68
C VAL A 33 22.44 7.86 3.98
N SER A 34 21.70 7.77 5.08
CA SER A 34 22.24 7.39 6.40
C SER A 34 21.87 5.97 6.81
N HIS A 35 20.74 5.46 6.31
CA HIS A 35 20.24 4.13 6.69
C HIS A 35 19.70 3.38 5.48
N LEU A 36 19.99 2.10 5.41
CA LEU A 36 19.28 1.16 4.56
C LEU A 36 17.92 0.84 5.20
N TYR A 37 16.87 0.84 4.43
CA TYR A 37 15.56 0.33 4.82
C TYR A 37 15.32 -0.95 4.03
N LEU A 38 15.52 -2.09 4.68
CA LEU A 38 15.48 -3.40 4.04
C LEU A 38 14.06 -3.97 4.06
N SER A 39 13.60 -4.52 2.93
CA SER A 39 12.41 -5.36 2.89
C SER A 39 12.55 -6.57 3.82
N PRO A 40 11.48 -7.34 4.12
CA PRO A 40 11.57 -8.45 5.05
C PRO A 40 12.72 -9.40 4.70
N SER A 41 13.59 -9.62 5.69
CA SER A 41 14.84 -10.37 5.52
C SER A 41 14.87 -11.71 6.27
N PHE A 42 13.75 -12.06 6.93
CA PHE A 42 13.62 -13.35 7.61
C PHE A 42 13.30 -14.45 6.60
N GLN A 43 13.50 -15.72 7.01
CA GLN A 43 13.25 -16.84 6.13
C GLN A 43 11.80 -16.84 5.66
N ALA A 44 11.59 -16.64 4.39
CA ALA A 44 10.32 -16.70 3.68
C ALA A 44 10.19 -18.01 2.93
N ARG A 45 9.10 -18.20 2.20
CA ARG A 45 8.90 -19.34 1.29
C ARG A 45 10.00 -19.38 0.24
N ALA A 46 10.34 -20.58 -0.21
CA ALA A 46 11.42 -20.78 -1.18
C ALA A 46 11.20 -20.08 -2.54
N ASP A 47 9.93 -19.84 -2.92
CA ASP A 47 9.56 -19.14 -4.15
C ASP A 47 9.18 -17.66 -3.93
N SER A 48 9.43 -17.13 -2.74
CA SER A 48 9.07 -15.75 -2.39
C SER A 48 9.88 -14.73 -3.18
N THR A 49 9.17 -13.77 -3.78
CA THR A 49 9.79 -12.65 -4.50
C THR A 49 9.81 -11.35 -3.69
N HIS A 50 9.27 -11.36 -2.45
CA HIS A 50 9.05 -10.15 -1.65
C HIS A 50 9.35 -10.31 -0.15
N GLY A 51 9.41 -11.53 0.40
CA GLY A 51 9.77 -11.82 1.79
C GLY A 51 8.65 -11.64 2.83
N TYR A 52 7.43 -11.21 2.44
CA TYR A 52 6.31 -11.02 3.39
C TYR A 52 5.62 -12.32 3.81
N ASP A 53 5.87 -13.42 3.13
CA ASP A 53 5.35 -14.77 3.41
C ASP A 53 6.33 -15.58 4.27
N VAL A 54 6.65 -15.03 5.44
CA VAL A 54 7.63 -15.58 6.38
C VAL A 54 7.25 -17.00 6.82
N THR A 55 8.21 -17.93 6.74
CA THR A 55 8.08 -19.31 7.22
C THR A 55 8.80 -19.53 8.56
N ASP A 56 9.90 -18.83 8.81
CA ASP A 56 10.66 -18.89 10.07
C ASP A 56 11.22 -17.50 10.46
N PRO A 57 10.59 -16.81 11.41
CA PRO A 57 11.06 -15.51 11.91
C PRO A 57 12.29 -15.61 12.82
N GLY A 58 12.73 -16.83 13.15
CA GLY A 58 13.94 -17.10 13.93
C GLY A 58 15.23 -17.21 13.11
N ARG A 59 15.14 -17.07 11.77
CA ARG A 59 16.28 -17.18 10.84
C ARG A 59 16.28 -16.05 9.83
N ILE A 60 17.47 -15.59 9.44
CA ILE A 60 17.65 -14.77 8.24
C ILE A 60 17.54 -15.66 7.01
N SER A 61 16.97 -15.14 5.92
CA SER A 61 16.81 -15.86 4.65
C SER A 61 18.16 -16.33 4.08
N GLU A 62 18.25 -17.63 3.83
CA GLU A 62 19.44 -18.23 3.20
C GLU A 62 19.59 -17.77 1.74
N GLU A 63 18.47 -17.55 1.04
CA GLU A 63 18.47 -17.06 -0.34
C GLU A 63 19.05 -15.64 -0.45
N LEU A 64 19.00 -14.85 0.64
CA LEU A 64 19.59 -13.51 0.71
C LEU A 64 21.04 -13.52 1.19
N GLY A 65 21.60 -14.68 1.58
CA GLY A 65 22.98 -14.82 2.08
C GLY A 65 23.10 -15.11 3.56
N GLY A 66 21.98 -15.45 4.23
CA GLY A 66 21.95 -15.89 5.62
C GLY A 66 22.36 -14.81 6.63
N GLU A 67 22.56 -15.22 7.88
CA GLU A 67 22.92 -14.29 8.96
C GLU A 67 24.31 -13.68 8.78
N GLU A 68 25.26 -14.39 8.17
CA GLU A 68 26.60 -13.88 7.90
C GLU A 68 26.56 -12.72 6.90
N GLY A 69 25.89 -12.90 5.75
CA GLY A 69 25.71 -11.85 4.76
C GLY A 69 24.97 -10.62 5.32
N PHE A 70 23.93 -10.83 6.16
CA PHE A 70 23.25 -9.75 6.84
C PHE A 70 24.18 -8.96 7.77
N ARG A 71 25.03 -9.66 8.58
CA ARG A 71 25.99 -9.01 9.48
C ARG A 71 27.04 -8.20 8.72
N GLU A 72 27.51 -8.72 7.58
CA GLU A 72 28.43 -7.99 6.71
C GLU A 72 27.80 -6.73 6.13
N LEU A 73 26.55 -6.80 5.66
CA LEU A 73 25.81 -5.64 5.17
C LEU A 73 25.59 -4.61 6.29
N ALA A 74 25.09 -5.03 7.45
CA ALA A 74 24.83 -4.15 8.60
C ALA A 74 26.10 -3.47 9.14
N SER A 75 27.29 -4.05 8.89
CA SER A 75 28.58 -3.50 9.29
C SER A 75 29.22 -2.62 8.20
N ALA A 76 28.59 -2.42 7.06
CA ALA A 76 29.17 -1.73 5.90
C ALA A 76 29.19 -0.19 6.01
N GLY A 77 28.65 0.39 7.10
CA GLY A 77 28.79 1.81 7.43
C GLY A 77 27.54 2.67 7.20
N LEU A 78 26.40 2.06 6.88
CA LEU A 78 25.06 2.67 6.99
C LEU A 78 24.28 1.99 8.12
N GLY A 79 23.37 2.72 8.77
CA GLY A 79 22.40 2.14 9.70
C GLY A 79 21.41 1.23 8.98
N VAL A 80 20.66 0.43 9.73
CA VAL A 80 19.66 -0.50 9.17
C VAL A 80 18.31 -0.32 9.84
N ILE A 81 17.28 -0.10 9.04
CA ILE A 81 15.87 -0.24 9.41
C ILE A 81 15.39 -1.56 8.80
N LEU A 82 14.89 -2.46 9.63
CA LEU A 82 14.43 -3.78 9.20
C LEU A 82 12.90 -3.81 9.14
N ASP A 83 12.36 -4.22 7.98
CA ASP A 83 10.94 -4.51 7.82
C ASP A 83 10.62 -5.87 8.44
N ILE A 84 9.65 -5.92 9.36
CA ILE A 84 9.17 -7.15 9.98
C ILE A 84 7.67 -7.31 9.81
N VAL A 85 7.21 -8.57 9.74
CA VAL A 85 5.83 -8.96 9.43
C VAL A 85 5.20 -9.65 10.65
N PRO A 86 4.72 -8.91 11.65
CA PRO A 86 4.17 -9.53 12.86
C PRO A 86 2.76 -10.10 12.67
N ASN A 87 1.96 -9.55 11.74
CA ASN A 87 0.55 -9.85 11.61
C ASN A 87 0.27 -11.26 11.08
N HIS A 88 1.13 -11.78 10.20
CA HIS A 88 0.88 -13.06 9.51
C HIS A 88 2.16 -13.81 9.18
N MET A 89 2.04 -15.10 8.89
CA MET A 89 3.09 -15.98 8.40
C MET A 89 2.51 -16.94 7.36
N ALA A 90 3.38 -17.59 6.59
CA ALA A 90 2.98 -18.61 5.62
C ALA A 90 2.22 -19.77 6.29
N ALA A 91 1.12 -20.19 5.66
CA ALA A 91 0.21 -21.24 6.12
C ALA A 91 0.42 -22.54 5.32
N ASP A 92 1.65 -23.04 5.30
CA ASP A 92 2.03 -24.24 4.53
C ASP A 92 3.05 -25.13 5.27
N GLY A 93 3.53 -26.18 4.59
CA GLY A 93 4.45 -27.16 5.16
C GLY A 93 5.87 -26.66 5.43
N GLU A 94 6.29 -25.53 4.85
CA GLU A 94 7.60 -24.92 5.10
C GLU A 94 7.63 -24.22 6.47
N ASN A 95 6.48 -23.78 6.96
CA ASN A 95 6.36 -23.16 8.28
C ASN A 95 6.13 -24.24 9.35
N ARG A 96 7.15 -24.50 10.18
CA ARG A 96 7.10 -25.47 11.27
C ARG A 96 5.94 -25.21 12.23
N CYS A 97 5.68 -23.94 12.57
CA CYS A 97 4.60 -23.58 13.49
C CYS A 97 3.20 -23.85 12.89
N TRP A 98 3.11 -23.84 11.56
CA TRP A 98 1.88 -24.19 10.86
C TRP A 98 1.73 -25.72 10.66
N ALA A 99 2.81 -26.41 10.32
CA ALA A 99 2.81 -27.84 10.04
C ALA A 99 2.49 -28.67 11.29
N ASP A 100 2.94 -28.25 12.46
CA ASP A 100 2.64 -28.91 13.74
C ASP A 100 1.26 -28.46 14.27
N PRO A 101 0.27 -29.38 14.45
CA PRO A 101 -1.06 -29.04 14.92
C PRO A 101 -1.10 -28.38 16.32
N ALA A 102 -0.18 -28.74 17.23
CA ALA A 102 -0.11 -28.16 18.57
C ALA A 102 0.42 -26.72 18.52
N LEU A 103 1.45 -26.46 17.72
CA LEU A 103 1.98 -25.13 17.50
C LEU A 103 1.00 -24.26 16.69
N ARG A 104 0.31 -24.84 15.70
CA ARG A 104 -0.66 -24.11 14.87
C ARG A 104 -1.72 -23.42 15.71
N THR A 105 -2.36 -24.12 16.62
CA THR A 105 -3.42 -23.54 17.48
C THR A 105 -2.90 -22.54 18.49
N ARG A 106 -1.61 -22.59 18.82
CA ARG A 106 -0.96 -21.64 19.71
C ARG A 106 -0.53 -20.39 18.97
N PHE A 107 0.14 -20.55 17.84
CA PHE A 107 0.74 -19.42 17.10
C PHE A 107 -0.29 -18.65 16.27
N PHE A 108 -1.28 -19.35 15.72
CA PHE A 108 -2.20 -18.75 14.75
C PHE A 108 -3.62 -18.61 15.30
N ASP A 109 -4.29 -17.61 14.79
CA ASP A 109 -5.69 -17.34 15.08
C ASP A 109 -6.57 -18.30 14.25
N VAL A 110 -6.86 -19.45 14.83
CA VAL A 110 -7.73 -20.47 14.24
C VAL A 110 -9.09 -20.45 14.92
N ASP A 111 -10.16 -20.33 14.15
CA ASP A 111 -11.53 -20.39 14.63
C ASP A 111 -11.82 -21.82 15.16
N PRO A 112 -12.07 -22.00 16.45
CA PRO A 112 -12.25 -23.34 17.04
C PRO A 112 -13.51 -24.07 16.54
N VAL A 113 -14.48 -23.36 15.95
CA VAL A 113 -15.73 -23.93 15.44
C VAL A 113 -15.56 -24.47 14.03
N THR A 114 -14.85 -23.72 13.17
CA THR A 114 -14.74 -24.05 11.75
C THR A 114 -13.37 -24.61 11.35
N GLY A 115 -12.36 -24.48 12.20
CA GLY A 115 -10.97 -24.80 11.90
C GLY A 115 -10.29 -23.84 10.92
N ARG A 116 -10.98 -22.81 10.46
CA ARG A 116 -10.40 -21.79 9.55
C ARG A 116 -9.54 -20.83 10.34
N HIS A 117 -8.41 -20.45 9.76
CA HIS A 117 -7.55 -19.40 10.33
C HIS A 117 -7.99 -18.00 9.87
N ARG A 118 -7.61 -16.98 10.62
CA ARG A 118 -7.69 -15.60 10.16
C ARG A 118 -6.67 -15.40 9.04
N ARG A 119 -7.13 -14.94 7.89
CA ARG A 119 -6.29 -14.68 6.73
C ARG A 119 -5.64 -13.28 6.81
N PHE A 120 -4.52 -13.10 6.12
CA PHE A 120 -4.09 -11.78 5.73
C PHE A 120 -4.86 -11.38 4.47
N PHE A 121 -5.70 -10.35 4.59
CA PHE A 121 -6.67 -9.97 3.57
C PHE A 121 -7.52 -11.17 3.11
N ASP A 122 -7.40 -11.57 1.86
CA ASP A 122 -8.10 -12.70 1.23
C ASP A 122 -7.16 -13.87 0.87
N ILE A 123 -5.92 -13.84 1.35
CA ILE A 123 -4.88 -14.82 0.99
C ILE A 123 -4.94 -16.01 1.97
N ASP A 124 -5.44 -17.15 1.49
CA ASP A 124 -5.55 -18.37 2.29
C ASP A 124 -4.18 -18.95 2.71
N GLN A 125 -3.11 -18.64 1.97
CA GLN A 125 -1.76 -19.09 2.27
C GLN A 125 -1.05 -18.26 3.36
N LEU A 126 -1.70 -17.23 3.90
CA LEU A 126 -1.15 -16.37 4.95
C LEU A 126 -2.06 -16.37 6.18
N ALA A 127 -1.57 -16.95 7.28
CA ALA A 127 -2.32 -17.08 8.53
C ALA A 127 -1.96 -16.00 9.53
N GLY A 128 -2.98 -15.38 10.14
CA GLY A 128 -2.81 -14.38 11.17
C GLY A 128 -2.21 -14.94 12.45
N VAL A 129 -1.13 -14.30 12.92
CA VAL A 129 -0.38 -14.68 14.12
C VAL A 129 -0.99 -14.02 15.38
N ARG A 130 -0.95 -14.74 16.51
CA ARG A 130 -1.47 -14.30 17.81
C ARG A 130 -0.41 -13.53 18.61
N GLN A 131 -0.04 -12.34 18.15
CA GLN A 131 1.00 -11.52 18.80
C GLN A 131 0.61 -11.02 20.20
N GLU A 132 -0.67 -11.10 20.55
CA GLU A 132 -1.17 -10.84 21.91
C GLU A 132 -0.74 -11.90 22.93
N ASP A 133 -0.37 -13.10 22.46
CA ASP A 133 0.20 -14.15 23.32
C ASP A 133 1.67 -13.86 23.61
N PRO A 134 2.07 -13.77 24.90
CA PRO A 134 3.44 -13.41 25.27
C PRO A 134 4.51 -14.38 24.77
N GLU A 135 4.21 -15.65 24.69
CA GLU A 135 5.18 -16.66 24.27
C GLU A 135 5.32 -16.67 22.73
N VAL A 136 4.21 -16.45 22.00
CA VAL A 136 4.25 -16.28 20.55
C VAL A 136 5.06 -15.05 20.17
N PHE A 137 4.82 -13.91 20.82
CA PHE A 137 5.61 -12.71 20.60
C PHE A 137 7.10 -12.96 20.87
N ALA A 138 7.43 -13.56 22.03
CA ALA A 138 8.83 -13.81 22.40
C ALA A 138 9.55 -14.70 21.37
N GLU A 139 8.88 -15.71 20.85
CA GLU A 139 9.46 -16.60 19.84
C GLU A 139 9.60 -15.92 18.48
N THR A 140 8.57 -15.21 18.00
CA THR A 140 8.59 -14.56 16.68
C THR A 140 9.49 -13.34 16.62
N HIS A 141 9.78 -12.68 17.74
CA HIS A 141 10.62 -11.48 17.79
C HIS A 141 12.04 -11.72 18.30
N ARG A 142 12.35 -12.94 18.73
CA ARG A 142 13.64 -13.29 19.32
C ARG A 142 14.82 -12.83 18.47
N LEU A 143 14.77 -13.08 17.16
CA LEU A 143 15.85 -12.71 16.23
C LEU A 143 15.90 -11.19 16.03
N ALA A 144 14.78 -10.54 15.74
CA ALA A 144 14.72 -9.09 15.55
C ALA A 144 15.29 -8.34 16.78
N LEU A 145 14.83 -8.72 17.98
CA LEU A 145 15.30 -8.12 19.24
C LEU A 145 16.78 -8.41 19.52
N ARG A 146 17.30 -9.57 19.10
CA ARG A 146 18.72 -9.87 19.18
C ARG A 146 19.54 -8.97 18.25
N LEU A 147 19.13 -8.81 17.00
CA LEU A 147 19.80 -7.94 16.02
C LEU A 147 19.82 -6.47 16.47
N VAL A 148 18.74 -5.98 17.09
CA VAL A 148 18.68 -4.64 17.71
C VAL A 148 19.67 -4.53 18.87
N ARG A 149 19.68 -5.50 19.78
CA ARG A 149 20.62 -5.51 20.94
C ARG A 149 22.07 -5.63 20.53
N ASP A 150 22.36 -6.38 19.46
CA ASP A 150 23.69 -6.51 18.88
C ASP A 150 24.15 -5.22 18.15
N GLY A 151 23.27 -4.22 17.99
CA GLY A 151 23.54 -2.96 17.29
C GLY A 151 23.65 -3.10 15.78
N LEU A 152 23.09 -4.16 15.20
CA LEU A 152 23.05 -4.42 13.77
C LEU A 152 21.81 -3.83 13.09
N VAL A 153 20.77 -3.54 13.88
CA VAL A 153 19.51 -2.93 13.44
C VAL A 153 19.23 -1.71 14.30
N ASP A 154 19.07 -0.55 13.69
CA ASP A 154 18.82 0.73 14.35
C ASP A 154 17.34 0.99 14.63
N GLY A 155 16.45 0.33 13.89
CA GLY A 155 15.01 0.48 14.04
C GLY A 155 14.21 -0.57 13.26
N LEU A 156 12.92 -0.67 13.58
CA LEU A 156 11.99 -1.60 12.94
C LEU A 156 10.87 -0.86 12.22
N ARG A 157 10.52 -1.34 11.05
CA ARG A 157 9.26 -1.01 10.39
C ARG A 157 8.28 -2.17 10.63
N ILE A 158 7.11 -1.85 11.10
CA ILE A 158 6.08 -2.83 11.43
C ILE A 158 5.06 -2.87 10.31
N ASP A 159 5.03 -4.02 9.63
CA ASP A 159 4.06 -4.32 8.59
C ASP A 159 2.66 -4.49 9.18
N HIS A 160 1.68 -3.85 8.56
CA HIS A 160 0.24 -4.00 8.82
C HIS A 160 -0.14 -4.09 10.32
N PRO A 161 0.19 -3.09 11.16
CA PRO A 161 -0.15 -3.12 12.58
C PRO A 161 -1.66 -3.19 12.83
N ASP A 162 -2.47 -2.70 11.89
CA ASP A 162 -3.93 -2.73 11.96
C ASP A 162 -4.52 -4.15 11.95
N GLY A 163 -3.78 -5.15 11.53
CA GLY A 163 -4.16 -6.56 11.63
C GLY A 163 -3.93 -7.18 13.01
N LEU A 164 -3.18 -6.54 13.91
CA LEU A 164 -2.91 -7.06 15.26
C LEU A 164 -4.13 -6.95 16.18
N ALA A 165 -4.22 -7.78 17.21
CA ALA A 165 -5.33 -7.72 18.17
C ALA A 165 -5.32 -6.38 18.94
N ASP A 166 -4.15 -5.96 19.44
CA ASP A 166 -3.91 -4.69 20.15
C ASP A 166 -2.60 -4.06 19.66
N PRO A 167 -2.64 -3.21 18.63
CA PRO A 167 -1.45 -2.53 18.10
C PRO A 167 -0.71 -1.70 19.15
N ALA A 168 -1.44 -1.00 20.00
CA ALA A 168 -0.84 -0.13 21.02
C ALA A 168 -0.06 -0.95 22.07
N ALA A 169 -0.62 -2.06 22.53
CA ALA A 169 0.08 -2.94 23.49
C ALA A 169 1.31 -3.59 22.82
N TYR A 170 1.20 -4.01 21.57
CA TYR A 170 2.31 -4.55 20.79
C TYR A 170 3.47 -3.56 20.67
N LEU A 171 3.20 -2.31 20.30
CA LEU A 171 4.20 -1.26 20.15
C LEU A 171 4.85 -0.88 21.49
N ARG A 172 4.05 -0.78 22.58
CA ARG A 172 4.59 -0.59 23.94
C ARG A 172 5.52 -1.72 24.35
N ARG A 173 5.20 -2.95 23.98
CA ARG A 173 6.05 -4.11 24.26
C ARG A 173 7.38 -4.03 23.52
N LEU A 174 7.38 -3.73 22.22
CA LEU A 174 8.63 -3.51 21.48
C LEU A 174 9.52 -2.47 22.14
N ARG A 175 8.92 -1.35 22.61
CA ARG A 175 9.65 -0.31 23.34
C ARG A 175 10.26 -0.84 24.65
N SER A 176 9.49 -1.61 25.42
CA SER A 176 9.97 -2.19 26.69
C SER A 176 11.09 -3.21 26.48
N ASP A 177 11.10 -3.89 25.32
CA ASP A 177 12.12 -4.88 24.95
C ASP A 177 13.36 -4.23 24.29
N GLY A 178 13.44 -2.88 24.27
CA GLY A 178 14.63 -2.12 23.87
C GLY A 178 14.67 -1.62 22.43
N VAL A 179 13.56 -1.72 21.69
CA VAL A 179 13.48 -1.14 20.34
C VAL A 179 13.21 0.37 20.47
N GLU A 180 14.21 1.19 20.20
CA GLU A 180 14.10 2.65 20.37
C GLU A 180 13.42 3.35 19.20
N ARG A 181 13.54 2.82 17.97
CA ARG A 181 12.98 3.42 16.75
C ARG A 181 12.03 2.44 16.09
N VAL A 182 10.78 2.87 15.94
CA VAL A 182 9.73 2.08 15.30
C VAL A 182 8.95 2.96 14.33
N TRP A 183 8.77 2.51 13.11
CA TRP A 183 7.83 3.05 12.14
C TRP A 183 6.71 2.06 11.89
N VAL A 184 5.53 2.56 11.59
CA VAL A 184 4.36 1.71 11.35
C VAL A 184 3.80 1.93 9.94
N GLU A 185 3.48 0.84 9.28
CA GLU A 185 2.64 0.91 8.09
C GLU A 185 1.17 1.06 8.49
N LYS A 186 0.85 2.18 9.05
CA LYS A 186 -0.53 2.60 9.29
C LYS A 186 -0.95 3.53 8.17
N ILE A 187 -1.95 3.10 7.41
CA ILE A 187 -2.55 3.94 6.38
C ILE A 187 -3.55 4.87 7.07
N LEU A 188 -3.32 6.17 6.93
CA LEU A 188 -4.19 7.21 7.48
C LEU A 188 -5.11 7.74 6.38
N ASP A 189 -6.40 7.81 6.68
CA ASP A 189 -7.34 8.54 5.83
C ASP A 189 -7.09 10.06 5.91
N PRO A 190 -7.46 10.83 4.88
CA PRO A 190 -7.25 12.26 4.88
C PRO A 190 -7.88 12.98 6.09
N GLY A 191 -7.04 13.41 7.02
CA GLY A 191 -7.44 14.07 8.27
C GLY A 191 -7.51 13.14 9.48
N GLU A 192 -7.28 11.85 9.31
CA GLU A 192 -7.12 10.92 10.43
C GLU A 192 -5.77 11.18 11.13
N PRO A 193 -5.76 11.49 12.45
CA PRO A 193 -4.51 11.64 13.18
C PRO A 193 -3.91 10.27 13.51
N LEU A 194 -2.59 10.12 13.38
CA LEU A 194 -1.91 8.97 13.97
C LEU A 194 -2.14 8.97 15.49
N ARG A 195 -2.43 7.79 16.05
CA ARG A 195 -2.60 7.62 17.49
C ARG A 195 -1.31 7.98 18.25
N ASP A 196 -1.46 8.29 19.54
CA ASP A 196 -0.32 8.55 20.41
C ASP A 196 0.40 7.23 20.79
N TRP A 197 0.97 6.63 19.78
CA TRP A 197 1.76 5.40 19.89
C TRP A 197 3.24 5.73 20.12
N PRO A 198 4.00 4.86 20.79
CA PRO A 198 5.44 5.04 21.01
C PRO A 198 6.26 4.72 19.75
N VAL A 199 6.01 5.47 18.67
CA VAL A 199 6.63 5.30 17.35
C VAL A 199 7.27 6.59 16.87
N GLU A 200 8.18 6.50 15.92
CA GLU A 200 8.78 7.65 15.24
C GLU A 200 7.79 8.28 14.23
N GLY A 201 6.83 7.51 13.74
CA GLY A 201 5.77 7.93 12.82
C GLY A 201 5.30 6.80 11.92
N THR A 202 4.59 7.18 10.85
CA THR A 202 4.17 6.27 9.78
C THR A 202 5.28 6.11 8.72
N VAL A 203 5.03 5.23 7.75
CA VAL A 203 5.87 5.10 6.53
C VAL A 203 5.62 6.20 5.49
N GLY A 204 4.62 7.10 5.69
CA GLY A 204 4.50 8.37 4.96
C GLY A 204 3.52 8.40 3.79
N TYR A 205 2.54 7.52 3.69
CA TYR A 205 1.51 7.59 2.62
C TYR A 205 0.69 8.88 2.67
N GLU A 206 0.41 9.41 3.86
CA GLU A 206 -0.25 10.70 4.03
C GLU A 206 0.56 11.87 3.45
N PHE A 207 1.91 11.84 3.60
CA PHE A 207 2.78 12.83 2.96
C PHE A 207 2.78 12.68 1.45
N LEU A 208 2.87 11.44 0.94
CA LEU A 208 2.84 11.14 -0.49
C LEU A 208 1.58 11.73 -1.15
N ASN A 209 0.41 11.48 -0.54
CA ASN A 209 -0.87 11.96 -1.06
C ASN A 209 -0.98 13.49 -1.00
N ASP A 210 -0.58 14.12 0.10
CA ASP A 210 -0.61 15.58 0.24
C ASP A 210 0.42 16.24 -0.73
N ALA A 211 1.63 15.70 -0.85
CA ALA A 211 2.63 16.21 -1.78
C ALA A 211 2.17 16.10 -3.25
N ALA A 212 1.59 14.95 -3.63
CA ALA A 212 1.06 14.78 -4.99
C ALA A 212 -0.13 15.72 -5.26
N ALA A 213 -1.08 15.83 -4.33
CA ALA A 213 -2.27 16.65 -4.48
C ALA A 213 -1.97 18.17 -4.51
N LEU A 214 -0.86 18.61 -3.93
CA LEU A 214 -0.40 20.01 -4.00
C LEU A 214 -0.09 20.45 -5.43
N PHE A 215 0.34 19.54 -6.30
CA PHE A 215 0.66 19.79 -7.71
C PHE A 215 -0.49 19.50 -8.68
N VAL A 216 -1.68 19.17 -8.18
CA VAL A 216 -2.89 19.02 -9.00
C VAL A 216 -3.62 20.35 -9.09
N ASP A 217 -3.73 20.90 -10.30
CA ASP A 217 -4.41 22.19 -10.53
C ASP A 217 -5.93 22.05 -10.33
N PRO A 218 -6.54 22.69 -9.33
CA PRO A 218 -7.97 22.59 -9.08
C PRO A 218 -8.83 23.16 -10.24
N ALA A 219 -8.31 24.04 -11.07
CA ALA A 219 -9.04 24.60 -12.21
C ALA A 219 -9.39 23.53 -13.26
N GLY A 220 -8.68 22.42 -13.31
CA GLY A 220 -8.96 21.31 -14.22
C GLY A 220 -10.09 20.39 -13.81
N GLU A 221 -10.59 20.47 -12.58
CA GLU A 221 -11.57 19.52 -12.02
C GLU A 221 -12.83 19.39 -12.87
N ASP A 222 -13.45 20.51 -13.22
CA ASP A 222 -14.69 20.54 -13.99
C ASP A 222 -14.52 19.96 -15.39
N VAL A 223 -13.40 20.25 -16.05
CA VAL A 223 -13.12 19.74 -17.40
C VAL A 223 -12.90 18.24 -17.35
N LEU A 224 -12.06 17.76 -16.44
CA LEU A 224 -11.77 16.33 -16.26
C LEU A 224 -13.03 15.56 -15.87
N THR A 225 -13.89 16.14 -15.04
CA THR A 225 -15.18 15.54 -14.66
C THR A 225 -16.12 15.39 -15.85
N ARG A 226 -16.12 16.37 -16.78
CA ARG A 226 -16.95 16.29 -18.01
C ARG A 226 -16.43 15.32 -19.05
N VAL A 227 -15.12 15.11 -19.14
CA VAL A 227 -14.51 14.26 -20.17
C VAL A 227 -14.36 12.81 -19.74
N CYS A 228 -14.23 12.55 -18.45
CA CYS A 228 -14.20 11.18 -17.95
C CYS A 228 -15.54 10.46 -18.20
N PRO A 229 -15.53 9.13 -18.25
CA PRO A 229 -16.77 8.34 -18.30
C PRO A 229 -17.68 8.68 -17.13
N PRO A 230 -19.01 8.82 -17.35
CA PRO A 230 -19.96 9.08 -16.27
C PRO A 230 -19.87 8.02 -15.17
N SER A 231 -19.72 8.45 -13.95
CA SER A 231 -19.65 7.55 -12.78
C SER A 231 -20.34 8.19 -11.56
N PRO A 232 -20.83 7.39 -10.61
CA PRO A 232 -21.24 7.91 -9.30
C PRO A 232 -20.08 8.64 -8.60
N PRO A 233 -20.35 9.50 -7.60
CA PRO A 233 -19.32 10.07 -6.75
C PRO A 233 -18.46 8.98 -6.09
N PHE A 234 -17.15 9.24 -5.92
CA PHE A 234 -16.20 8.27 -5.37
C PHE A 234 -16.66 7.63 -4.05
N PRO A 235 -17.21 8.36 -3.04
CA PRO A 235 -17.66 7.72 -1.81
C PRO A 235 -18.75 6.65 -2.01
N ALA A 236 -19.61 6.80 -3.03
CA ALA A 236 -20.62 5.80 -3.35
C ALA A 236 -19.99 4.54 -3.97
N ILE A 237 -19.01 4.72 -4.87
CA ILE A 237 -18.26 3.61 -5.46
C ILE A 237 -17.46 2.87 -4.39
N ALA A 238 -16.76 3.59 -3.51
CA ALA A 238 -15.98 3.04 -2.41
C ALA A 238 -16.85 2.23 -1.44
N TRP A 239 -18.01 2.78 -1.04
CA TRP A 239 -18.95 2.07 -0.19
C TRP A 239 -19.48 0.79 -0.85
N GLN A 240 -19.90 0.88 -2.11
CA GLN A 240 -20.40 -0.27 -2.87
C GLN A 240 -19.32 -1.35 -3.00
N ALA A 241 -18.10 -0.97 -3.34
CA ALA A 241 -16.97 -1.88 -3.46
C ALA A 241 -16.64 -2.57 -2.13
N LYS A 242 -16.62 -1.83 -1.00
CA LYS A 242 -16.47 -2.42 0.34
C LYS A 242 -17.59 -3.41 0.65
N LEU A 243 -18.84 -3.07 0.35
CA LEU A 243 -19.99 -3.95 0.58
C LEU A 243 -19.92 -5.24 -0.24
N GLU A 244 -19.46 -5.17 -1.48
CA GLU A 244 -19.20 -6.34 -2.33
C GLU A 244 -18.14 -7.25 -1.70
N GLN A 245 -17.03 -6.68 -1.20
CA GLN A 245 -16.00 -7.48 -0.52
C GLN A 245 -16.52 -8.13 0.77
N VAL A 246 -17.30 -7.41 1.57
CA VAL A 246 -17.91 -7.94 2.80
C VAL A 246 -18.84 -9.11 2.50
N ARG A 247 -19.63 -9.04 1.45
CA ARG A 247 -20.59 -10.08 1.05
C ARG A 247 -19.96 -11.28 0.36
N GLY A 248 -18.86 -11.06 -0.35
CA GLY A 248 -18.13 -12.09 -1.09
C GLY A 248 -16.90 -12.57 -0.34
N THR A 249 -15.79 -11.88 -0.55
CA THR A 249 -14.45 -12.23 -0.08
C THR A 249 -14.37 -12.45 1.43
N PHE A 250 -15.01 -11.58 2.23
CA PHE A 250 -14.99 -11.60 3.69
C PHE A 250 -16.25 -12.22 4.33
N ALA A 251 -17.06 -12.96 3.55
CA ALA A 251 -18.23 -13.66 4.10
C ALA A 251 -17.89 -14.62 5.27
N PRO A 252 -16.75 -15.36 5.26
CA PRO A 252 -16.35 -16.19 6.40
C PRO A 252 -16.09 -15.38 7.68
N GLU A 253 -15.45 -14.23 7.59
CA GLU A 253 -15.16 -13.31 8.70
C GLU A 253 -16.47 -12.73 9.26
N VAL A 254 -17.41 -12.33 8.39
CA VAL A 254 -18.75 -11.89 8.80
C VAL A 254 -19.51 -13.00 9.53
N GLN A 255 -19.44 -14.23 9.05
CA GLN A 255 -20.06 -15.38 9.74
C GLN A 255 -19.44 -15.63 11.12
N ARG A 256 -18.11 -15.47 11.27
CA ARG A 256 -17.46 -15.55 12.58
C ARG A 256 -17.98 -14.45 13.51
N LEU A 257 -18.07 -13.21 13.05
CA LEU A 257 -18.61 -12.09 13.82
C LEU A 257 -20.07 -12.32 14.26
N ARG A 258 -20.92 -12.85 13.38
CA ARG A 258 -22.32 -13.21 13.71
C ARG A 258 -22.43 -14.26 14.79
N ARG A 259 -21.47 -15.18 14.91
CA ARG A 259 -21.45 -16.16 16.01
C ARG A 259 -21.04 -15.56 17.35
N LEU A 260 -20.29 -14.46 17.33
CA LEU A 260 -19.77 -13.80 18.52
C LEU A 260 -20.75 -12.78 19.12
N SER A 261 -21.66 -12.23 18.32
CA SER A 261 -22.63 -11.23 18.76
C SER A 261 -23.80 -11.08 17.79
N ASP A 262 -25.00 -10.81 18.32
CA ASP A 262 -26.19 -10.43 17.55
C ASP A 262 -26.13 -8.95 17.09
N ALA A 263 -24.97 -8.53 16.62
CA ALA A 263 -24.72 -7.17 16.17
C ALA A 263 -25.59 -6.81 14.97
N PRO A 264 -26.24 -5.60 14.96
CA PRO A 264 -27.11 -5.19 13.86
C PRO A 264 -26.32 -4.90 12.60
N ASP A 265 -26.86 -5.29 11.44
CA ASP A 265 -26.39 -4.93 10.10
C ASP A 265 -24.87 -4.91 9.93
N LEU A 266 -24.22 -6.06 10.24
CA LEU A 266 -22.75 -6.20 10.20
C LEU A 266 -22.15 -5.86 8.83
N GLU A 267 -22.86 -6.15 7.74
CA GLU A 267 -22.37 -5.87 6.40
C GLU A 267 -22.21 -4.35 6.19
N ARG A 268 -23.25 -3.60 6.59
CA ARG A 268 -23.19 -2.14 6.57
C ARG A 268 -22.16 -1.63 7.58
N ALA A 269 -22.10 -2.20 8.77
CA ALA A 269 -21.15 -1.78 9.80
C ALA A 269 -19.70 -1.86 9.31
N LEU A 270 -19.32 -2.97 8.68
CA LEU A 270 -17.96 -3.18 8.13
C LEU A 270 -17.69 -2.30 6.90
N SER A 271 -18.70 -2.04 6.05
CA SER A 271 -18.50 -1.29 4.80
C SER A 271 -18.61 0.24 4.95
N SER A 272 -19.17 0.74 6.05
CA SER A 272 -19.44 2.19 6.22
C SER A 272 -18.36 2.95 6.99
N LEU A 273 -17.33 2.28 7.54
CA LEU A 273 -16.25 2.99 8.21
C LEU A 273 -15.49 3.89 7.24
N PRO A 274 -15.23 5.15 7.62
CA PRO A 274 -14.43 6.08 6.81
C PRO A 274 -12.92 5.90 7.00
N VAL A 275 -12.48 5.14 8.00
CA VAL A 275 -11.08 4.86 8.33
C VAL A 275 -10.81 3.36 8.25
N TYR A 276 -9.54 2.97 8.15
CA TYR A 276 -9.15 1.54 8.10
C TYR A 276 -9.57 0.81 9.36
N ARG A 277 -9.36 1.41 10.54
CA ARG A 277 -9.61 0.74 11.81
C ARG A 277 -9.93 1.72 12.93
N THR A 278 -10.79 1.30 13.86
CA THR A 278 -10.96 1.89 15.20
C THR A 278 -10.11 1.16 16.23
N TYR A 279 -9.82 1.81 17.38
CA TYR A 279 -8.95 1.24 18.43
C TYR A 279 -9.67 1.28 19.78
N ILE A 280 -10.58 0.32 19.97
CA ILE A 280 -11.45 0.22 21.14
C ILE A 280 -11.15 -1.08 21.88
N PRO A 281 -11.12 -1.12 23.21
CA PRO A 281 -11.02 -0.03 24.17
C PRO A 281 -9.58 0.45 24.42
N PRO A 282 -9.36 1.67 24.95
CA PRO A 282 -10.34 2.73 25.14
C PRO A 282 -10.65 3.47 23.82
N ALA A 283 -11.90 3.91 23.65
CA ALA A 283 -12.28 4.70 22.49
C ALA A 283 -11.84 6.17 22.68
N GLU A 284 -11.13 6.71 21.71
CA GLU A 284 -10.80 8.13 21.58
C GLU A 284 -11.89 8.88 20.78
N ASP A 285 -11.80 10.20 20.71
CA ASP A 285 -12.76 11.01 19.96
C ASP A 285 -12.77 10.63 18.47
N ALA A 286 -11.61 10.36 17.89
CA ALA A 286 -11.49 9.90 16.52
C ALA A 286 -12.24 8.57 16.25
N ASP A 287 -12.30 7.65 17.23
CA ASP A 287 -13.10 6.42 17.11
C ASP A 287 -14.60 6.72 17.14
N ARG A 288 -15.02 7.66 18.00
CA ARG A 288 -16.42 8.09 18.13
C ARG A 288 -16.91 8.76 16.86
N ASP A 289 -16.06 9.57 16.24
CA ASP A 289 -16.33 10.27 14.98
C ASP A 289 -16.38 9.26 13.81
N ALA A 290 -15.43 8.34 13.73
CA ALA A 290 -15.40 7.28 12.71
C ALA A 290 -16.62 6.36 12.77
N LEU A 291 -17.17 6.15 13.97
CA LEU A 291 -18.38 5.36 14.20
C LEU A 291 -19.68 6.17 14.10
N ALA A 292 -19.65 7.44 13.74
CA ALA A 292 -20.87 8.24 13.61
C ALA A 292 -21.81 7.62 12.55
N GLY A 293 -23.03 7.28 12.97
CA GLY A 293 -24.03 6.62 12.11
C GLY A 293 -23.76 5.15 11.78
N ASN A 294 -22.71 4.56 12.33
CA ASN A 294 -22.41 3.13 12.14
C ASN A 294 -23.38 2.25 12.96
N PRO A 295 -23.96 1.19 12.37
CA PRO A 295 -24.93 0.31 13.06
C PRO A 295 -24.45 -0.29 14.39
N VAL A 296 -23.15 -0.57 14.51
CA VAL A 296 -22.57 -1.20 15.73
C VAL A 296 -21.95 -0.20 16.69
N ARG A 297 -22.12 1.12 16.45
CA ARG A 297 -21.52 2.19 17.26
C ARG A 297 -21.76 2.01 18.76
N ASP A 298 -23.01 1.90 19.15
CA ASP A 298 -23.39 1.84 20.57
C ASP A 298 -22.91 0.52 21.21
N LEU A 299 -22.94 -0.58 20.47
CA LEU A 299 -22.41 -1.87 20.92
C LEU A 299 -20.89 -1.78 21.20
N LEU A 300 -20.12 -1.18 20.29
CA LEU A 300 -18.67 -1.06 20.45
C LEU A 300 -18.27 -0.08 21.57
N LEU A 301 -19.03 1.03 21.70
CA LEU A 301 -18.70 2.09 22.67
C LEU A 301 -19.21 1.83 24.08
N SER A 302 -20.23 0.97 24.26
CA SER A 302 -20.80 0.65 25.59
C SER A 302 -19.84 -0.18 26.46
N GLY A 303 -18.91 -0.91 25.86
CA GLY A 303 -18.07 -1.88 26.55
C GLY A 303 -18.77 -3.22 26.85
N GLU A 304 -20.03 -3.38 26.40
CA GLU A 304 -20.83 -4.62 26.61
C GLU A 304 -20.56 -5.68 25.55
N ALA A 305 -19.97 -5.31 24.41
CA ALA A 305 -19.64 -6.25 23.36
C ALA A 305 -18.59 -7.27 23.83
N PRO A 306 -18.73 -8.56 23.44
CA PRO A 306 -17.69 -9.55 23.71
C PRO A 306 -16.34 -9.08 23.20
N LYS A 307 -15.29 -9.19 24.01
CA LYS A 307 -13.94 -8.73 23.65
C LYS A 307 -13.48 -9.31 22.30
N GLU A 308 -13.75 -10.59 22.05
CA GLU A 308 -13.40 -11.23 20.79
C GLU A 308 -14.14 -10.60 19.61
N PHE A 309 -15.42 -10.25 19.75
CA PHE A 309 -16.16 -9.55 18.70
C PHE A 309 -15.50 -8.21 18.35
N VAL A 310 -15.20 -7.39 19.36
CA VAL A 310 -14.55 -6.08 19.14
C VAL A 310 -13.22 -6.27 18.42
N THR A 311 -12.38 -7.19 18.89
CA THR A 311 -11.08 -7.47 18.29
C THR A 311 -11.23 -7.92 16.82
N ARG A 312 -12.12 -8.88 16.54
CA ARG A 312 -12.31 -9.39 15.16
C ARG A 312 -12.94 -8.36 14.25
N PHE A 313 -13.88 -7.57 14.73
CA PHE A 313 -14.44 -6.47 13.97
C PHE A 313 -13.34 -5.51 13.52
N GLN A 314 -12.51 -5.06 14.46
CA GLN A 314 -11.40 -4.14 14.20
C GLN A 314 -10.27 -4.74 13.34
N GLN A 315 -10.08 -6.05 13.35
CA GLN A 315 -9.11 -6.73 12.47
C GLN A 315 -9.66 -6.97 11.06
N THR A 316 -10.99 -6.97 10.87
CA THR A 316 -11.62 -7.18 9.57
C THR A 316 -11.73 -5.89 8.77
N THR A 317 -11.96 -4.74 9.43
CA THR A 317 -12.19 -3.46 8.74
C THR A 317 -11.02 -2.99 7.88
N PRO A 318 -9.72 -3.16 8.26
CA PRO A 318 -8.60 -2.78 7.40
C PRO A 318 -8.56 -3.57 6.08
N ALA A 319 -8.86 -4.87 6.15
CA ALA A 319 -8.92 -5.72 4.97
C ALA A 319 -10.07 -5.34 4.03
N VAL A 320 -11.25 -5.00 4.59
CA VAL A 320 -12.39 -4.50 3.83
C VAL A 320 -12.05 -3.16 3.16
N MET A 321 -11.33 -2.27 3.86
CA MET A 321 -10.91 -0.98 3.32
C MET A 321 -9.90 -1.19 2.17
N ALA A 322 -8.83 -1.92 2.38
CA ALA A 322 -7.80 -2.17 1.36
C ALA A 322 -8.41 -2.84 0.11
N LYS A 323 -9.13 -3.97 0.27
CA LYS A 323 -9.71 -4.69 -0.86
C LYS A 323 -10.86 -3.95 -1.54
N GLY A 324 -11.68 -3.22 -0.76
CA GLY A 324 -12.80 -2.45 -1.30
C GLY A 324 -12.37 -1.15 -1.97
N VAL A 325 -11.50 -0.37 -1.34
CA VAL A 325 -11.10 0.94 -1.87
C VAL A 325 -9.92 0.80 -2.81
N GLU A 326 -8.78 0.31 -2.31
CA GLU A 326 -7.52 0.34 -3.05
C GLU A 326 -7.47 -0.67 -4.20
N ASP A 327 -8.00 -1.88 -3.97
CA ASP A 327 -7.99 -2.97 -4.95
C ASP A 327 -9.33 -3.14 -5.69
N THR A 328 -10.26 -2.18 -5.59
CA THR A 328 -11.51 -2.22 -6.37
C THR A 328 -11.94 -0.83 -6.80
N ALA A 329 -12.26 0.08 -5.87
CA ALA A 329 -12.82 1.39 -6.20
C ALA A 329 -11.85 2.25 -7.02
N PHE A 330 -10.55 2.19 -6.75
CA PHE A 330 -9.52 2.91 -7.51
C PHE A 330 -9.38 2.46 -8.97
N TYR A 331 -9.87 1.29 -9.31
CA TYR A 331 -9.91 0.82 -10.71
C TYR A 331 -11.26 1.06 -11.38
N ARG A 332 -12.26 1.55 -10.62
CA ARG A 332 -13.60 1.91 -11.12
C ARG A 332 -13.79 3.42 -11.28
N TYR A 333 -13.16 4.23 -10.45
CA TYR A 333 -13.23 5.68 -10.47
C TYR A 333 -12.00 6.28 -11.14
N ASN A 334 -12.12 6.72 -12.38
CA ASN A 334 -10.98 7.04 -13.24
C ASN A 334 -10.88 8.53 -13.63
N ARG A 335 -11.47 9.46 -12.88
CA ARG A 335 -11.44 10.89 -13.19
C ARG A 335 -10.01 11.42 -13.40
N LEU A 336 -9.12 11.16 -12.45
CA LEU A 336 -7.69 11.48 -12.50
C LEU A 336 -6.91 10.44 -11.70
N LEU A 337 -6.21 9.53 -12.38
CA LEU A 337 -5.57 8.37 -11.75
C LEU A 337 -4.42 8.74 -10.78
N ALA A 338 -3.87 9.96 -10.88
CA ALA A 338 -2.87 10.44 -9.95
C ALA A 338 -3.36 10.51 -8.49
N LEU A 339 -4.67 10.62 -8.29
CA LEU A 339 -5.31 10.68 -6.96
C LEU A 339 -5.72 9.31 -6.41
N ASN A 340 -5.63 8.25 -7.24
CA ASN A 340 -5.98 6.89 -6.86
C ASN A 340 -4.75 6.19 -6.29
N GLU A 341 -4.43 6.46 -5.03
CA GLU A 341 -3.25 5.92 -4.38
C GLU A 341 -3.57 5.48 -2.93
N VAL A 342 -2.78 4.58 -2.38
CA VAL A 342 -2.93 4.06 -1.00
C VAL A 342 -3.10 5.20 -0.01
N GLY A 343 -4.17 5.17 0.79
CA GLY A 343 -4.53 6.25 1.72
C GLY A 343 -5.04 7.54 1.07
N GLY A 344 -5.24 7.54 -0.25
CA GLY A 344 -5.75 8.67 -1.01
C GLY A 344 -7.28 8.73 -1.06
N ASP A 345 -7.82 9.93 -1.30
CA ASP A 345 -9.23 10.16 -1.57
C ASP A 345 -9.40 10.91 -2.91
N PRO A 346 -9.77 10.21 -4.00
CA PRO A 346 -9.96 10.83 -5.32
C PRO A 346 -11.09 11.86 -5.40
N SER A 347 -11.95 11.96 -4.38
CA SER A 347 -12.94 13.04 -4.31
C SER A 347 -12.32 14.40 -3.95
N ARG A 348 -11.12 14.39 -3.36
CA ARG A 348 -10.34 15.60 -3.02
C ARG A 348 -9.44 15.97 -4.19
N PHE A 349 -9.91 16.89 -5.03
CA PHE A 349 -9.18 17.31 -6.22
C PHE A 349 -8.18 18.43 -5.89
N GLY A 350 -6.97 18.04 -5.52
CA GLY A 350 -5.92 18.96 -5.08
C GLY A 350 -6.04 19.39 -3.61
N ILE A 351 -5.00 20.05 -3.12
CA ILE A 351 -4.97 20.70 -1.79
C ILE A 351 -4.34 22.08 -1.86
N SER A 352 -4.65 22.95 -0.89
CA SER A 352 -4.01 24.25 -0.78
C SER A 352 -2.63 24.18 -0.10
N VAL A 353 -1.81 25.20 -0.32
CA VAL A 353 -0.50 25.37 0.34
C VAL A 353 -0.67 25.41 1.86
N GLU A 354 -1.70 26.09 2.36
CA GLU A 354 -2.00 26.20 3.80
C GLU A 354 -2.29 24.84 4.42
N ARG A 355 -3.05 23.98 3.71
CA ARG A 355 -3.32 22.61 4.17
C ARG A 355 -2.03 21.78 4.22
N PHE A 356 -1.20 21.85 3.19
CA PHE A 356 0.10 21.15 3.20
C PHE A 356 0.99 21.61 4.37
N HIS A 357 1.08 22.92 4.62
CA HIS A 357 1.79 23.45 5.78
C HIS A 357 1.18 23.01 7.11
N GLY A 358 -0.14 22.89 7.20
CA GLY A 358 -0.84 22.33 8.36
C GLY A 358 -0.37 20.91 8.68
N GLY A 359 -0.31 20.03 7.67
CA GLY A 359 0.23 18.68 7.80
C GLY A 359 1.71 18.64 8.22
N CYS A 360 2.52 19.53 7.65
CA CYS A 360 3.93 19.66 8.05
C CYS A 360 4.09 20.10 9.51
N LEU A 361 3.29 21.06 9.98
CA LEU A 361 3.32 21.52 11.38
C LEU A 361 2.90 20.41 12.36
N GLU A 362 1.87 19.66 12.01
CA GLU A 362 1.42 18.52 12.83
C GLU A 362 2.52 17.44 12.93
N ARG A 363 3.13 17.10 11.80
CA ARG A 363 4.26 16.14 11.76
C ARG A 363 5.45 16.64 12.57
N ALA A 364 5.83 17.92 12.42
CA ALA A 364 6.94 18.50 13.18
C ALA A 364 6.73 18.46 14.70
N ARG A 365 5.47 18.55 15.15
CA ARG A 365 5.13 18.54 16.58
C ARG A 365 5.07 17.16 17.18
N ARG A 366 4.47 16.19 16.46
CA ARG A 366 4.13 14.87 17.03
C ARG A 366 5.07 13.77 16.58
N PHE A 367 5.44 13.76 15.31
CA PHE A 367 6.21 12.67 14.69
C PHE A 367 7.31 13.22 13.75
N PRO A 368 8.28 13.99 14.29
CA PRO A 368 9.30 14.67 13.48
C PRO A 368 10.26 13.74 12.75
N ARG A 369 10.16 12.43 12.99
CA ARG A 369 10.96 11.39 12.32
C ARG A 369 10.11 10.40 11.53
N GLY A 370 8.82 10.69 11.28
CA GLY A 370 8.01 9.95 10.33
C GLY A 370 8.66 9.94 8.95
N LEU A 371 8.51 8.85 8.19
CA LEU A 371 9.09 8.77 6.85
C LEU A 371 8.31 9.65 5.87
N LEU A 372 9.02 10.18 4.89
CA LEU A 372 8.47 10.97 3.78
C LEU A 372 8.76 10.24 2.48
N ILE A 373 7.73 9.76 1.82
CA ILE A 373 7.83 8.97 0.59
C ILE A 373 7.21 9.71 -0.60
N THR A 374 7.66 9.36 -1.79
CA THR A 374 7.02 9.69 -3.07
C THR A 374 6.55 8.43 -3.80
N GLN A 375 7.12 7.29 -3.47
CA GLN A 375 6.65 5.95 -3.91
C GLN A 375 7.16 4.86 -2.98
N THR A 376 6.58 3.66 -3.09
CA THR A 376 7.00 2.44 -2.41
C THR A 376 6.79 1.23 -3.32
N HIS A 377 7.12 0.04 -2.80
CA HIS A 377 6.82 -1.24 -3.44
C HIS A 377 5.32 -1.58 -3.54
N ASP A 378 4.45 -0.82 -2.85
CA ASP A 378 2.98 -1.03 -2.80
C ASP A 378 2.19 0.13 -3.41
N THR A 379 2.83 1.20 -3.88
CA THR A 379 2.12 2.28 -4.57
C THR A 379 1.52 1.79 -5.88
N LYS A 380 0.34 2.33 -6.21
CA LYS A 380 -0.38 1.98 -7.45
C LYS A 380 0.38 2.43 -8.70
N ARG A 381 1.25 3.44 -8.57
CA ARG A 381 2.12 3.98 -9.62
C ARG A 381 3.37 4.60 -9.00
N SER A 382 4.45 4.68 -9.77
CA SER A 382 5.62 5.46 -9.34
C SER A 382 5.30 6.94 -9.16
N GLY A 383 6.14 7.65 -8.41
CA GLY A 383 6.03 9.08 -8.20
C GLY A 383 6.00 9.87 -9.50
N ASP A 384 6.86 9.49 -10.46
CA ASP A 384 6.95 10.15 -11.76
C ASP A 384 5.72 9.92 -12.63
N VAL A 385 5.18 8.70 -12.67
CA VAL A 385 3.93 8.41 -13.39
C VAL A 385 2.77 9.20 -12.78
N ARG A 386 2.68 9.27 -11.44
CA ARG A 386 1.65 10.09 -10.79
C ARG A 386 1.82 11.57 -11.09
N ALA A 387 3.03 12.10 -11.04
CA ALA A 387 3.31 13.51 -11.35
C ALA A 387 2.91 13.84 -12.80
N ARG A 388 3.22 12.97 -13.76
CA ARG A 388 2.80 13.13 -15.16
C ARG A 388 1.28 13.09 -15.32
N ILE A 389 0.60 12.10 -14.74
CA ILE A 389 -0.87 12.04 -14.80
C ILE A 389 -1.49 13.24 -14.08
N GLY A 390 -0.94 13.67 -12.93
CA GLY A 390 -1.40 14.84 -12.18
C GLY A 390 -1.33 16.14 -13.00
N ALA A 391 -0.30 16.28 -13.86
CA ALA A 391 -0.14 17.42 -14.74
C ALA A 391 -1.29 17.60 -15.75
N LEU A 392 -2.05 16.53 -16.06
CA LEU A 392 -3.26 16.60 -16.88
C LEU A 392 -4.31 17.57 -16.31
N ALA A 393 -4.30 17.81 -15.00
CA ALA A 393 -5.21 18.78 -14.39
C ALA A 393 -4.92 20.23 -14.88
N GLY A 394 -3.66 20.62 -15.01
CA GLY A 394 -3.25 21.91 -15.59
C GLY A 394 -3.35 21.98 -17.12
N MET A 395 -3.58 20.84 -17.79
CA MET A 395 -3.72 20.69 -19.23
C MET A 395 -5.11 20.13 -19.61
N ALA A 396 -6.12 20.35 -18.79
CA ALA A 396 -7.40 19.63 -18.84
C ALA A 396 -8.16 19.82 -20.17
N ASP A 397 -8.16 21.03 -20.75
CA ASP A 397 -8.80 21.30 -22.05
C ASP A 397 -8.11 20.56 -23.18
N GLU A 398 -6.78 20.56 -23.20
CA GLU A 398 -5.99 19.81 -24.18
C GLU A 398 -6.22 18.30 -24.04
N TRP A 399 -6.15 17.77 -22.82
CA TRP A 399 -6.50 16.37 -22.54
C TRP A 399 -7.89 16.02 -23.08
N ALA A 400 -8.88 16.87 -22.85
CA ALA A 400 -10.23 16.68 -23.32
C ALA A 400 -10.31 16.61 -24.86
N GLU A 401 -9.46 17.33 -25.59
CA GLU A 401 -9.37 17.26 -27.06
C GLU A 401 -8.83 15.92 -27.53
N TYR A 402 -7.75 15.43 -26.93
CA TYR A 402 -7.19 14.12 -27.23
C TYR A 402 -8.19 13.00 -26.91
N VAL A 403 -8.82 13.03 -25.74
CA VAL A 403 -9.81 12.04 -25.33
C VAL A 403 -10.99 11.98 -26.29
N ARG A 404 -11.53 13.14 -26.75
CA ARG A 404 -12.60 13.19 -27.74
C ARG A 404 -12.17 12.58 -29.08
N ARG A 405 -10.94 12.80 -29.52
CA ARG A 405 -10.37 12.22 -30.74
C ARG A 405 -10.17 10.72 -30.60
N TRP A 406 -9.59 10.27 -29.51
CA TRP A 406 -9.30 8.86 -29.26
C TRP A 406 -10.55 8.04 -28.90
N ARG A 407 -11.66 8.69 -28.51
CA ARG A 407 -12.93 7.99 -28.26
C ARG A 407 -13.39 7.13 -29.44
N SER A 408 -13.10 7.55 -30.66
CA SER A 408 -13.42 6.79 -31.87
C SER A 408 -12.62 5.50 -32.04
N LEU A 409 -11.52 5.32 -31.31
CA LEU A 409 -10.71 4.11 -31.30
C LEU A 409 -11.26 3.04 -30.34
N VAL A 410 -12.20 3.41 -29.48
CA VAL A 410 -12.84 2.50 -28.52
C VAL A 410 -14.10 1.93 -29.14
N PRO A 411 -14.20 0.61 -29.30
CA PRO A 411 -15.33 -0.02 -29.97
C PRO A 411 -16.61 0.12 -29.14
N ASP A 412 -17.75 0.33 -29.80
CA ASP A 412 -19.04 0.32 -29.11
C ASP A 412 -19.51 -1.12 -28.90
N GLY A 413 -19.86 -1.45 -27.63
CA GLY A 413 -20.40 -2.77 -27.27
C GLY A 413 -19.40 -3.92 -27.28
N ALA A 414 -18.09 -3.63 -27.40
CA ALA A 414 -17.00 -4.61 -27.31
C ALA A 414 -15.92 -4.16 -26.31
N PRO A 415 -15.06 -5.06 -25.81
CA PRO A 415 -13.95 -4.71 -24.92
C PRO A 415 -12.93 -3.78 -25.60
N PRO A 416 -12.34 -2.82 -24.84
CA PRO A 416 -12.68 -2.45 -23.47
C PRO A 416 -13.94 -1.59 -23.38
N SER A 417 -14.56 -1.56 -22.19
CA SER A 417 -15.54 -0.51 -21.89
C SER A 417 -14.87 0.88 -21.93
N TRP A 418 -15.69 1.95 -22.10
CA TRP A 418 -15.12 3.31 -22.15
C TRP A 418 -14.36 3.68 -20.86
N ASN A 419 -14.82 3.22 -19.70
CA ASN A 419 -14.14 3.49 -18.43
C ASN A 419 -12.75 2.82 -18.34
N GLU A 420 -12.65 1.59 -18.79
CA GLU A 420 -11.38 0.85 -18.85
C GLU A 420 -10.43 1.45 -19.90
N ALA A 421 -10.95 1.82 -21.05
CA ALA A 421 -10.18 2.52 -22.09
C ALA A 421 -9.60 3.85 -21.54
N TYR A 422 -10.40 4.62 -20.82
CA TYR A 422 -9.99 5.89 -20.23
C TYR A 422 -8.89 5.72 -19.17
N LEU A 423 -8.97 4.66 -18.35
CA LEU A 423 -7.91 4.25 -17.42
C LEU A 423 -6.61 3.94 -18.18
N ILE A 424 -6.70 3.13 -19.25
CA ILE A 424 -5.54 2.74 -20.06
C ILE A 424 -4.92 3.94 -20.76
N LEU A 425 -5.72 4.86 -21.30
CA LEU A 425 -5.23 6.07 -21.97
C LEU A 425 -4.47 7.00 -21.01
N GLN A 426 -4.96 7.23 -19.79
CA GLN A 426 -4.21 7.98 -18.77
C GLN A 426 -2.90 7.28 -18.40
N THR A 427 -2.94 5.94 -18.27
CA THR A 427 -1.75 5.14 -17.96
C THR A 427 -0.70 5.26 -19.06
N LEU A 428 -1.10 5.19 -20.32
CA LEU A 428 -0.21 5.38 -21.48
C LEU A 428 0.45 6.75 -21.45
N VAL A 429 -0.32 7.82 -21.24
CA VAL A 429 0.24 9.19 -21.20
C VAL A 429 1.21 9.38 -20.03
N GLY A 430 0.91 8.82 -18.86
CA GLY A 430 1.76 8.94 -17.67
C GLY A 430 3.05 8.11 -17.74
N ALA A 431 2.98 6.93 -18.34
CA ALA A 431 4.09 5.96 -18.32
C ALA A 431 4.83 5.86 -19.67
N TRP A 432 4.51 6.71 -20.67
CA TRP A 432 5.15 6.66 -21.98
C TRP A 432 6.63 7.09 -21.92
N PRO A 433 7.55 6.36 -22.65
CA PRO A 433 7.30 5.14 -23.43
C PRO A 433 7.05 3.91 -22.54
N LEU A 434 5.99 3.19 -22.82
CA LEU A 434 5.60 1.98 -22.10
C LEU A 434 5.61 0.79 -23.08
N GLU A 435 6.30 -0.28 -22.74
CA GLU A 435 6.32 -1.50 -23.53
C GLU A 435 4.93 -2.16 -23.55
N LEU A 436 4.51 -2.63 -24.73
CA LEU A 436 3.19 -3.27 -24.91
C LEU A 436 2.94 -4.42 -23.93
N GLN A 437 3.95 -5.25 -23.66
CA GLN A 437 3.83 -6.37 -22.73
C GLN A 437 3.52 -5.91 -21.30
N ARG A 438 4.15 -4.81 -20.85
CA ARG A 438 3.87 -4.21 -19.54
C ARG A 438 2.46 -3.64 -19.48
N LEU A 439 2.02 -2.97 -20.54
CA LEU A 439 0.64 -2.48 -20.65
C LEU A 439 -0.38 -3.62 -20.60
N GLU A 440 -0.16 -4.72 -21.32
CA GLU A 440 -1.04 -5.88 -21.32
C GLU A 440 -1.16 -6.50 -19.93
N ALA A 441 -0.04 -6.68 -19.22
CA ALA A 441 -0.02 -7.20 -17.86
C ALA A 441 -0.75 -6.26 -16.87
N TYR A 442 -0.51 -4.95 -16.98
CA TYR A 442 -1.20 -3.95 -16.17
C TYR A 442 -2.71 -3.93 -16.43
N ALA A 443 -3.12 -3.94 -17.71
CA ALA A 443 -4.53 -3.93 -18.09
C ALA A 443 -5.25 -5.16 -17.55
N GLU A 444 -4.67 -6.36 -17.67
CA GLU A 444 -5.24 -7.58 -17.10
C GLU A 444 -5.46 -7.45 -15.58
N LYS A 445 -4.44 -6.98 -14.86
CA LYS A 445 -4.57 -6.75 -13.40
C LYS A 445 -5.65 -5.70 -13.10
N ALA A 446 -5.63 -4.56 -13.75
CA ALA A 446 -6.58 -3.47 -13.54
C ALA A 446 -8.04 -3.91 -13.76
N LEU A 447 -8.28 -4.69 -14.81
CA LEU A 447 -9.60 -5.23 -15.13
C LEU A 447 -10.09 -6.20 -14.04
N ARG A 448 -9.22 -7.13 -13.62
CA ARG A 448 -9.54 -8.11 -12.59
C ARG A 448 -9.77 -7.47 -11.22
N GLU A 449 -9.01 -6.42 -10.89
CA GLU A 449 -9.22 -5.64 -9.65
C GLU A 449 -10.49 -4.80 -9.72
N ALA A 450 -10.84 -4.24 -10.86
CA ALA A 450 -12.11 -3.52 -11.03
C ALA A 450 -13.33 -4.42 -10.79
N LYS A 451 -13.24 -5.72 -11.07
CA LYS A 451 -14.30 -6.73 -10.86
C LYS A 451 -15.63 -6.35 -11.54
N VAL A 452 -15.56 -5.69 -12.71
CA VAL A 452 -16.75 -5.27 -13.47
C VAL A 452 -17.07 -6.26 -14.59
N ASN A 453 -16.09 -6.53 -15.46
CA ASN A 453 -16.26 -7.40 -16.63
C ASN A 453 -15.46 -8.71 -16.52
N THR A 454 -14.49 -8.78 -15.61
CA THR A 454 -13.69 -9.96 -15.29
C THR A 454 -13.21 -9.84 -13.84
N ASN A 455 -12.71 -10.90 -13.23
CA ASN A 455 -12.16 -10.90 -11.87
C ASN A 455 -11.16 -12.04 -11.68
N TRP A 456 -10.50 -12.10 -10.51
CA TRP A 456 -9.51 -13.12 -10.19
C TRP A 456 -10.08 -14.52 -9.98
N VAL A 457 -11.35 -14.64 -9.55
CA VAL A 457 -11.99 -15.92 -9.21
C VAL A 457 -12.59 -16.59 -10.44
N GLU A 458 -13.26 -15.79 -11.27
CA GLU A 458 -13.92 -16.23 -12.51
C GLU A 458 -13.48 -15.31 -13.65
N PRO A 459 -12.25 -15.50 -14.21
CA PRO A 459 -11.74 -14.64 -15.28
C PRO A 459 -12.53 -14.83 -16.59
N ASP A 460 -12.98 -13.74 -17.19
CA ASP A 460 -13.51 -13.76 -18.58
C ASP A 460 -12.37 -13.66 -19.59
N ALA A 461 -11.82 -14.81 -19.97
CA ALA A 461 -10.71 -14.89 -20.90
C ALA A 461 -11.05 -14.32 -22.32
N GLN A 462 -12.33 -14.28 -22.70
CA GLN A 462 -12.73 -13.69 -23.99
C GLN A 462 -12.69 -12.17 -23.91
N TYR A 463 -13.22 -11.60 -22.83
CA TYR A 463 -13.17 -10.17 -22.56
C TYR A 463 -11.73 -9.67 -22.47
N GLU A 464 -10.90 -10.34 -21.66
CA GLU A 464 -9.48 -10.00 -21.49
C GLU A 464 -8.69 -10.06 -22.81
N ARG A 465 -8.97 -11.06 -23.67
CA ARG A 465 -8.37 -11.11 -25.02
C ARG A 465 -8.79 -9.91 -25.86
N GLY A 466 -10.06 -9.52 -25.81
CA GLY A 466 -10.56 -8.35 -26.55
C GLY A 466 -9.85 -7.07 -26.15
N VAL A 467 -9.60 -6.86 -24.84
CA VAL A 467 -8.83 -5.70 -24.33
C VAL A 467 -7.37 -5.76 -24.79
N ARG A 468 -6.72 -6.92 -24.71
CA ARG A 468 -5.34 -7.07 -25.22
C ARG A 468 -5.23 -6.79 -26.72
N ASP A 469 -6.17 -7.29 -27.50
CA ASP A 469 -6.18 -7.05 -28.95
C ASP A 469 -6.43 -5.57 -29.27
N TRP A 470 -7.24 -4.88 -28.47
CA TRP A 470 -7.40 -3.43 -28.57
C TRP A 470 -6.10 -2.69 -28.22
N CYS A 471 -5.40 -3.04 -27.15
CA CYS A 471 -4.09 -2.46 -26.80
C CYS A 471 -3.08 -2.64 -27.94
N ARG A 472 -3.00 -3.84 -28.53
CA ARG A 472 -2.16 -4.10 -29.72
C ARG A 472 -2.55 -3.23 -30.90
N GLY A 473 -3.85 -3.06 -31.11
CA GLY A 473 -4.39 -2.18 -32.14
C GLY A 473 -3.97 -0.71 -31.97
N LEU A 474 -3.93 -0.21 -30.74
CA LEU A 474 -3.41 1.14 -30.43
C LEU A 474 -1.94 1.28 -30.84
N TYR A 475 -1.08 0.33 -30.47
CA TYR A 475 0.35 0.35 -30.82
C TYR A 475 0.60 0.19 -32.33
N ALA A 476 -0.28 -0.53 -33.03
CA ALA A 476 -0.22 -0.66 -34.47
C ALA A 476 -0.77 0.57 -35.24
N ASN A 477 -1.54 1.43 -34.57
CA ASN A 477 -2.12 2.64 -35.15
C ASN A 477 -1.13 3.80 -35.10
N ARG A 478 -0.42 4.02 -36.19
CA ARG A 478 0.62 5.07 -36.26
C ARG A 478 0.09 6.46 -35.94
N ALA A 479 -1.10 6.82 -36.36
CA ALA A 479 -1.68 8.13 -36.07
C ALA A 479 -1.97 8.31 -34.55
N PHE A 480 -2.40 7.24 -33.86
CA PHE A 480 -2.55 7.27 -32.41
C PHE A 480 -1.20 7.39 -31.70
N VAL A 481 -0.19 6.62 -32.12
CA VAL A 481 1.14 6.66 -31.51
C VAL A 481 1.78 8.03 -31.68
N ASP A 482 1.71 8.63 -32.88
CA ASP A 482 2.23 9.98 -33.14
C ASP A 482 1.52 11.04 -32.25
N ASP A 483 0.19 10.95 -32.12
CA ASP A 483 -0.59 11.81 -31.21
C ASP A 483 -0.19 11.62 -29.75
N LEU A 484 -0.04 10.36 -29.32
CA LEU A 484 0.35 10.01 -27.95
C LEU A 484 1.75 10.52 -27.62
N GLU A 485 2.73 10.34 -28.53
CA GLU A 485 4.10 10.83 -28.34
C GLU A 485 4.13 12.34 -28.12
N VAL A 486 3.38 13.10 -28.92
CA VAL A 486 3.30 14.57 -28.79
C VAL A 486 2.70 14.98 -27.44
N LEU A 487 1.60 14.35 -27.02
CA LEU A 487 0.99 14.67 -25.74
C LEU A 487 1.87 14.23 -24.58
N ALA A 488 2.39 12.99 -24.62
CA ALA A 488 3.23 12.43 -23.56
C ALA A 488 4.51 13.24 -23.32
N GLU A 489 5.15 13.77 -24.38
CA GLU A 489 6.31 14.67 -24.23
C GLU A 489 5.94 15.95 -23.47
N ARG A 490 4.78 16.54 -23.76
CA ARG A 490 4.32 17.75 -23.05
C ARG A 490 3.97 17.48 -21.61
N VAL A 491 3.26 16.37 -21.38
CA VAL A 491 2.89 15.90 -20.03
C VAL A 491 4.13 15.52 -19.23
N ALA A 492 5.14 14.89 -19.87
CA ALA A 492 6.40 14.56 -19.22
C ALA A 492 7.11 15.82 -18.70
N ARG A 493 7.23 16.87 -19.52
CA ARG A 493 7.86 18.15 -19.10
C ARG A 493 7.13 18.80 -17.91
N ALA A 494 5.81 18.81 -17.91
CA ALA A 494 5.03 19.33 -16.79
C ALA A 494 5.14 18.44 -15.55
N GLY A 495 5.10 17.11 -15.74
CA GLY A 495 5.26 16.09 -14.70
C GLY A 495 6.65 16.12 -14.07
N GLU A 496 7.71 16.34 -14.83
CA GLU A 496 9.08 16.51 -14.33
C GLU A 496 9.19 17.67 -13.34
N CYS A 497 8.60 18.82 -13.64
CA CYS A 497 8.54 19.93 -12.70
C CYS A 497 7.81 19.55 -11.40
N SER A 498 6.70 18.82 -11.50
CA SER A 498 5.94 18.35 -10.33
C SER A 498 6.74 17.30 -9.53
N ALA A 499 7.39 16.34 -10.18
CA ALA A 499 8.19 15.31 -9.54
C ALA A 499 9.40 15.91 -8.80
N LEU A 500 10.12 16.85 -9.41
CA LEU A 500 11.23 17.57 -8.77
C LEU A 500 10.73 18.42 -7.59
N GLY A 501 9.55 19.07 -7.72
CA GLY A 501 8.92 19.81 -6.64
C GLY A 501 8.55 18.90 -5.47
N GLN A 502 7.94 17.75 -5.72
CA GLN A 502 7.62 16.74 -4.69
C GLN A 502 8.88 16.19 -4.02
N THR A 503 9.95 15.95 -4.79
CA THR A 503 11.25 15.52 -4.27
C THR A 503 11.87 16.60 -3.38
N LEU A 504 11.81 17.87 -3.78
CA LEU A 504 12.29 18.99 -2.95
C LEU A 504 11.50 19.06 -1.63
N LEU A 505 10.18 18.91 -1.68
CA LEU A 505 9.35 18.87 -0.48
C LEU A 505 9.71 17.67 0.41
N LYS A 506 9.91 16.48 -0.17
CA LYS A 506 10.36 15.29 0.57
C LYS A 506 11.68 15.53 1.31
N LEU A 507 12.62 16.21 0.68
CA LEU A 507 13.97 16.48 1.24
C LEU A 507 13.99 17.65 2.25
N THR A 508 12.94 18.49 2.30
CA THR A 508 12.96 19.73 3.11
C THR A 508 11.82 19.83 4.12
N ALA A 509 10.76 19.01 4.00
CA ALA A 509 9.67 18.97 4.97
C ALA A 509 10.09 18.29 6.27
N PRO A 510 9.41 18.57 7.39
CA PRO A 510 9.62 17.83 8.65
C PRO A 510 9.34 16.34 8.50
N GLY A 511 10.34 15.52 8.78
CA GLY A 511 10.32 14.06 8.61
C GLY A 511 11.69 13.54 8.17
N VAL A 512 11.73 12.27 7.82
CA VAL A 512 12.92 11.60 7.28
C VAL A 512 12.63 11.20 5.83
N PRO A 513 13.33 11.77 4.86
CA PRO A 513 13.19 11.36 3.45
C PRO A 513 13.48 9.86 3.29
N ASP A 514 12.55 9.13 2.68
CA ASP A 514 12.77 7.77 2.22
C ASP A 514 12.81 7.72 0.70
N VAL A 515 13.85 7.13 0.15
CA VAL A 515 14.03 6.93 -1.29
C VAL A 515 13.78 5.46 -1.59
N TYR A 516 12.82 5.18 -2.44
CA TYR A 516 12.61 3.82 -2.95
C TYR A 516 13.64 3.53 -4.04
N GLN A 517 14.16 2.30 -4.10
CA GLN A 517 15.21 1.90 -5.04
C GLN A 517 14.95 2.36 -6.48
N GLY A 518 15.89 3.09 -7.07
CA GLY A 518 15.83 3.64 -8.42
C GLY A 518 15.07 4.98 -8.54
N ASP A 519 14.54 5.54 -7.44
CA ASP A 519 13.75 6.79 -7.42
C ASP A 519 14.63 8.06 -7.58
N GLU A 520 15.93 7.91 -7.54
CA GLU A 520 16.90 8.96 -7.87
C GLU A 520 17.03 9.21 -9.39
N LEU A 521 16.46 8.32 -10.21
CA LEU A 521 16.30 8.46 -11.66
C LEU A 521 14.80 8.43 -12.01
N TRP A 522 14.48 8.76 -13.27
CA TRP A 522 13.10 8.69 -13.74
C TRP A 522 12.58 7.24 -13.70
N ALA A 523 11.57 7.01 -12.89
CA ALA A 523 10.95 5.71 -12.71
C ALA A 523 9.52 5.71 -13.26
N LEU A 524 9.29 4.99 -14.37
CA LEU A 524 7.97 4.86 -14.99
C LEU A 524 7.36 3.48 -14.71
N SER A 525 7.29 3.12 -13.42
CA SER A 525 6.67 1.86 -13.00
C SER A 525 5.19 2.03 -12.65
N LEU A 526 4.46 0.95 -12.85
CA LEU A 526 3.06 0.77 -12.53
C LEU A 526 2.92 -0.02 -11.21
N VAL A 527 1.73 -0.49 -10.89
CA VAL A 527 1.48 -1.30 -9.69
C VAL A 527 2.26 -2.61 -9.69
N ASP A 528 2.46 -3.21 -8.53
CA ASP A 528 3.12 -4.52 -8.39
C ASP A 528 2.56 -5.58 -9.37
N PRO A 529 3.41 -6.45 -9.91
CA PRO A 529 4.84 -6.62 -9.64
C PRO A 529 5.76 -5.65 -10.43
N ASP A 530 5.24 -4.76 -11.26
CA ASP A 530 6.01 -3.89 -12.15
C ASP A 530 6.95 -2.94 -11.35
N ASN A 531 6.50 -2.41 -10.21
CA ASN A 531 7.28 -1.55 -9.33
C ASN A 531 8.35 -2.29 -8.48
N ARG A 532 8.43 -3.62 -8.59
CA ARG A 532 9.42 -4.48 -7.91
C ARG A 532 10.43 -5.07 -8.88
N ARG A 533 10.46 -4.61 -10.13
CA ARG A 533 11.45 -5.03 -11.12
C ARG A 533 12.86 -4.66 -10.64
N PRO A 534 13.89 -5.44 -11.02
CA PRO A 534 15.28 -5.10 -10.75
C PRO A 534 15.61 -3.68 -11.25
N VAL A 535 16.38 -2.96 -10.46
CA VAL A 535 16.96 -1.66 -10.84
C VAL A 535 18.26 -1.92 -11.59
N ASP A 536 18.47 -1.16 -12.66
CA ASP A 536 19.78 -1.10 -13.32
C ASP A 536 20.69 -0.19 -12.47
N TRP A 537 21.73 -0.79 -11.89
CA TRP A 537 22.66 -0.12 -11.00
C TRP A 537 23.96 0.33 -11.71
N ASP A 538 24.12 -0.01 -12.99
CA ASP A 538 25.26 0.39 -13.82
C ASP A 538 25.00 1.78 -14.44
#